data_3d8cc24ecd660736389444fcfc612d26
#
_entry.id   3d8cc24ecd660736389444fcfc612d26
#
_cell.length_a   1.000
_cell.length_b   1.000
_cell.length_c   1.000
_cell.angle_alpha   90.00
_cell.angle_beta   90.00
_cell.angle_gamma   90.00
#
_symmetry.space_group_name_H-M   'P 1'
#
loop_
_entity.id
_entity.type
_entity.pdbx_description
1 polymer ?
#
loop_
_entity_poly.entity_id
_entity_poly.type
_entity_poly.pdbx_seq_one_letter_code
_entity_poly.pdbx_strand_id
1 'polypeptide(L)'
;KPVFNKEISSEVNVKAIFLNYVNAIGGIDVLNKVKSITTNASVKIPNAPFSPKAEIKQKHPNLNSLVMTVEGMGTLMSQKFDGENGYTEQMGQKIPFEKDQINSEKEKLGLFEEIYLDSSKMEIISLNQIEGKDLYKIKINETTFRYYDAKTYLLIMKEETSSQAGNEIKSITKYSNYKQIGGVLLAHKREVVSGPQTIVFKITSIKLNEEIDDSFFK
;
A
#
# COMPACT_ATOMS: atom_id res chain seq x y z
N LYS A 1 -12.66 -5.30 -21.98
CA LYS A 1 -13.15 -4.07 -22.68
C LYS A 1 -11.91 -3.31 -23.15
N PRO A 2 -11.89 -2.72 -24.37
CA PRO A 2 -10.76 -1.95 -24.82
C PRO A 2 -10.55 -0.77 -23.86
N VAL A 3 -9.31 -0.61 -23.38
CA VAL A 3 -8.88 0.53 -22.60
C VAL A 3 -8.52 1.62 -23.60
N PHE A 4 -9.31 2.68 -23.67
CA PHE A 4 -9.00 3.82 -24.54
C PHE A 4 -8.02 4.72 -23.79
N ASN A 5 -6.81 4.89 -24.32
CA ASN A 5 -5.90 5.92 -23.87
C ASN A 5 -6.50 7.28 -24.22
N LYS A 6 -6.73 8.11 -23.20
CA LYS A 6 -7.14 9.50 -23.39
C LYS A 6 -5.90 10.38 -23.56
N GLU A 7 -6.06 11.47 -24.29
CA GLU A 7 -5.01 12.48 -24.39
C GLU A 7 -4.75 13.12 -23.01
N ILE A 8 -3.47 13.23 -22.65
CA ILE A 8 -3.05 13.86 -21.40
C ILE A 8 -2.67 15.30 -21.75
N SER A 9 -3.26 16.27 -21.05
CA SER A 9 -2.89 17.68 -21.20
C SER A 9 -1.39 17.87 -20.93
N SER A 10 -0.70 18.68 -21.72
CA SER A 10 0.70 19.01 -21.55
C SER A 10 1.05 19.69 -20.21
N GLU A 11 0.05 20.21 -19.51
CA GLU A 11 0.21 20.83 -18.19
C GLU A 11 0.27 19.79 -17.06
N VAL A 12 -0.15 18.54 -17.33
CA VAL A 12 -0.20 17.48 -16.33
C VAL A 12 1.17 16.78 -16.28
N ASN A 13 1.76 16.74 -15.09
CA ASN A 13 3.00 16.03 -14.84
C ASN A 13 2.94 15.27 -13.50
N VAL A 14 3.87 14.35 -13.28
CA VAL A 14 3.91 13.47 -12.08
C VAL A 14 3.93 14.29 -10.80
N LYS A 15 4.74 15.36 -10.74
CA LYS A 15 4.85 16.23 -9.56
C LYS A 15 3.50 16.85 -9.19
N ALA A 16 2.76 17.35 -10.20
CA ALA A 16 1.44 17.94 -9.97
C ALA A 16 0.43 16.89 -9.47
N ILE A 17 0.46 15.67 -10.00
CA ILE A 17 -0.42 14.59 -9.55
C ILE A 17 -0.12 14.22 -8.10
N PHE A 18 1.16 14.07 -7.72
CA PHE A 18 1.54 13.77 -6.33
C PHE A 18 1.18 14.90 -5.36
N LEU A 19 1.42 16.15 -5.76
CA LEU A 19 1.02 17.29 -4.93
C LEU A 19 -0.50 17.33 -4.71
N ASN A 20 -1.28 17.10 -5.76
CA ASN A 20 -2.73 17.05 -5.66
C ASN A 20 -3.21 15.86 -4.82
N TYR A 21 -2.57 14.69 -4.94
CA TYR A 21 -2.84 13.55 -4.04
C TYR A 21 -2.54 13.90 -2.59
N VAL A 22 -1.36 14.44 -2.29
CA VAL A 22 -0.96 14.86 -0.94
C VAL A 22 -1.98 15.85 -0.36
N ASN A 23 -2.42 16.84 -1.16
CA ASN A 23 -3.44 17.80 -0.75
C ASN A 23 -4.80 17.13 -0.52
N ALA A 24 -5.21 16.21 -1.40
CA ALA A 24 -6.48 15.50 -1.30
C ALA A 24 -6.58 14.62 -0.05
N ILE A 25 -5.47 14.07 0.43
CA ILE A 25 -5.46 13.20 1.62
C ILE A 25 -5.18 13.95 2.94
N GLY A 26 -5.01 15.28 2.94
CA GLY A 26 -4.90 16.07 4.17
C GLY A 26 -3.87 17.20 4.14
N GLY A 27 -3.01 17.23 3.12
CA GLY A 27 -1.97 18.23 2.96
C GLY A 27 -0.68 17.94 3.76
N ILE A 28 0.43 18.48 3.28
CA ILE A 28 1.77 18.15 3.77
C ILE A 28 1.95 18.41 5.28
N ASP A 29 1.36 19.50 5.79
CA ASP A 29 1.49 19.88 7.20
C ASP A 29 0.80 18.90 8.15
N VAL A 30 -0.31 18.30 7.72
CA VAL A 30 -1.03 17.28 8.49
C VAL A 30 -0.29 15.95 8.38
N LEU A 31 0.10 15.56 7.17
CA LEU A 31 0.74 14.27 6.92
C LEU A 31 2.11 14.16 7.62
N ASN A 32 2.90 15.23 7.66
CA ASN A 32 4.20 15.26 8.34
C ASN A 32 4.10 15.10 9.88
N LYS A 33 2.94 15.36 10.47
CA LYS A 33 2.68 15.14 11.89
C LYS A 33 2.35 13.68 12.23
N VAL A 34 2.04 12.87 11.22
CA VAL A 34 1.77 11.44 11.43
C VAL A 34 3.10 10.70 11.56
N LYS A 35 3.32 10.07 12.71
CA LYS A 35 4.54 9.31 13.01
C LYS A 35 4.30 7.82 13.08
N SER A 36 3.05 7.41 13.31
CA SER A 36 2.65 5.99 13.31
C SER A 36 1.21 5.84 12.84
N ILE A 37 0.91 4.69 12.27
CA ILE A 37 -0.44 4.28 11.85
C ILE A 37 -0.66 2.85 12.32
N THR A 38 -1.67 2.63 13.16
CA THR A 38 -2.16 1.29 13.51
C THR A 38 -3.48 1.06 12.81
N THR A 39 -3.55 0.04 11.98
CA THR A 39 -4.74 -0.34 11.20
C THR A 39 -5.20 -1.72 11.59
N ASN A 40 -6.48 -1.88 11.96
CA ASN A 40 -7.11 -3.18 12.15
C ASN A 40 -8.08 -3.46 11.01
N ALA A 41 -8.13 -4.70 10.56
CA ALA A 41 -9.02 -5.14 9.49
C ALA A 41 -9.58 -6.53 9.74
N SER A 42 -10.79 -6.77 9.25
CA SER A 42 -11.26 -8.12 8.96
C SER A 42 -10.80 -8.51 7.56
N VAL A 43 -10.36 -9.76 7.41
CA VAL A 43 -9.79 -10.25 6.15
C VAL A 43 -10.68 -11.35 5.59
N LYS A 44 -11.01 -11.25 4.30
CA LYS A 44 -11.71 -12.31 3.57
C LYS A 44 -10.75 -12.93 2.56
N ILE A 45 -10.49 -14.21 2.72
CA ILE A 45 -9.73 -15.05 1.78
C ILE A 45 -10.72 -15.96 1.07
N PRO A 46 -10.78 -16.00 -0.27
CA PRO A 46 -11.69 -16.88 -1.00
C PRO A 46 -11.47 -18.33 -0.61
N ASN A 47 -12.57 -19.06 -0.43
CA ASN A 47 -12.58 -20.50 -0.11
C ASN A 47 -11.91 -20.90 1.22
N ALA A 48 -11.46 -19.93 2.03
CA ALA A 48 -10.99 -20.26 3.37
C ALA A 48 -12.18 -20.50 4.32
N PRO A 49 -12.12 -21.53 5.16
CA PRO A 49 -13.17 -21.84 6.13
C PRO A 49 -13.14 -20.90 7.37
N PHE A 50 -12.24 -19.93 7.38
CA PHE A 50 -12.01 -19.00 8.47
C PHE A 50 -11.90 -17.56 7.96
N SER A 51 -12.09 -16.60 8.86
CA SER A 51 -11.98 -15.16 8.58
C SER A 51 -10.89 -14.56 9.46
N PRO A 52 -9.68 -14.32 8.93
CA PRO A 52 -8.61 -13.72 9.71
C PRO A 52 -8.93 -12.28 10.12
N LYS A 53 -8.32 -11.85 11.23
CA LYS A 53 -8.15 -10.45 11.58
C LYS A 53 -6.72 -10.05 11.24
N ALA A 54 -6.52 -8.84 10.71
CA ALA A 54 -5.21 -8.27 10.44
C ALA A 54 -4.96 -7.06 11.34
N GLU A 55 -3.78 -6.98 11.91
CA GLU A 55 -3.23 -5.78 12.52
C GLU A 55 -2.02 -5.34 11.68
N ILE A 56 -2.04 -4.09 11.20
CA ILE A 56 -0.96 -3.49 10.43
C ILE A 56 -0.44 -2.31 11.24
N LYS A 57 0.84 -2.31 11.58
CA LYS A 57 1.51 -1.21 12.24
C LYS A 57 2.60 -0.66 11.35
N GLN A 58 2.59 0.65 11.21
CA GLN A 58 3.60 1.39 10.45
C GLN A 58 4.14 2.51 11.32
N LYS A 59 5.45 2.70 11.33
CA LYS A 59 6.13 3.78 12.06
C LYS A 59 7.20 4.41 11.21
N HIS A 60 7.25 5.73 11.23
CA HIS A 60 8.27 6.50 10.50
C HIS A 60 9.70 6.13 10.99
N PRO A 61 10.71 5.99 10.10
CA PRO A 61 10.61 6.29 8.67
C PRO A 61 10.02 5.15 7.82
N ASN A 62 10.27 3.88 8.12
CA ASN A 62 9.91 2.75 7.26
C ASN A 62 9.68 1.44 8.03
N LEU A 63 9.46 1.49 9.35
CA LEU A 63 9.15 0.29 10.11
C LEU A 63 7.73 -0.16 9.79
N ASN A 64 7.54 -1.45 9.54
CA ASN A 64 6.22 -1.99 9.27
C ASN A 64 6.03 -3.41 9.84
N SER A 65 4.80 -3.73 10.15
CA SER A 65 4.38 -5.05 10.61
C SER A 65 2.97 -5.34 10.12
N LEU A 66 2.76 -6.51 9.55
CA LEU A 66 1.45 -7.09 9.27
C LEU A 66 1.35 -8.40 10.05
N VAL A 67 0.37 -8.51 10.93
CA VAL A 67 0.07 -9.75 11.65
C VAL A 67 -1.36 -10.17 11.33
N MET A 68 -1.53 -11.39 10.85
CA MET A 68 -2.84 -12.00 10.60
C MET A 68 -3.08 -13.12 11.59
N THR A 69 -4.21 -13.05 12.28
CA THR A 69 -4.62 -14.04 13.28
C THR A 69 -5.97 -14.65 12.96
N VAL A 70 -6.18 -15.89 13.35
CA VAL A 70 -7.46 -16.60 13.26
C VAL A 70 -7.86 -17.00 14.68
N GLU A 71 -9.08 -16.71 15.05
CA GLU A 71 -9.62 -17.04 16.36
C GLU A 71 -9.58 -18.56 16.59
N GLY A 72 -9.02 -18.99 17.71
CA GLY A 72 -8.80 -20.39 18.06
C GLY A 72 -7.60 -21.06 17.39
N MET A 73 -6.97 -20.44 16.38
CA MET A 73 -5.80 -21.00 15.67
C MET A 73 -4.51 -20.21 15.92
N GLY A 74 -4.62 -18.96 16.42
CA GLY A 74 -3.46 -18.09 16.67
C GLY A 74 -2.99 -17.36 15.41
N THR A 75 -1.69 -17.10 15.31
CA THR A 75 -1.07 -16.37 14.20
C THR A 75 -1.01 -17.25 12.95
N LEU A 76 -1.71 -16.81 11.89
CA LEU A 76 -1.66 -17.44 10.57
C LEU A 76 -0.39 -17.01 9.81
N MET A 77 -0.09 -15.73 9.85
CA MET A 77 1.05 -15.13 9.16
C MET A 77 1.47 -13.85 9.88
N SER A 78 2.76 -13.59 9.92
CA SER A 78 3.30 -12.27 10.24
C SER A 78 4.37 -11.87 9.23
N GLN A 79 4.42 -10.59 8.92
CA GLN A 79 5.46 -9.98 8.12
C GLN A 79 5.95 -8.74 8.86
N LYS A 80 7.26 -8.64 9.07
CA LYS A 80 7.84 -7.54 9.84
C LYS A 80 9.09 -7.02 9.18
N PHE A 81 9.31 -5.71 9.33
CA PHE A 81 10.51 -5.01 8.89
C PHE A 81 10.89 -3.95 9.93
N ASP A 82 12.11 -4.01 10.44
CA ASP A 82 12.62 -3.17 11.54
C ASP A 82 13.42 -1.94 11.06
N GLY A 83 13.40 -1.68 9.75
CA GLY A 83 14.18 -0.62 9.11
C GLY A 83 15.49 -1.12 8.49
N GLU A 84 16.02 -2.26 8.93
CA GLU A 84 17.25 -2.86 8.43
C GLU A 84 17.04 -4.28 7.87
N ASN A 85 16.26 -5.08 8.56
CA ASN A 85 15.99 -6.48 8.25
C ASN A 85 14.48 -6.75 8.33
N GLY A 86 14.06 -7.81 7.66
CA GLY A 86 12.69 -8.25 7.72
C GLY A 86 12.53 -9.74 7.56
N TYR A 87 11.33 -10.21 7.83
CA TYR A 87 10.96 -11.60 7.64
C TYR A 87 9.47 -11.77 7.42
N THR A 88 9.11 -12.90 6.83
CA THR A 88 7.75 -13.43 6.84
C THR A 88 7.74 -14.69 7.69
N GLU A 89 6.79 -14.80 8.61
CA GLU A 89 6.54 -16.03 9.35
C GLU A 89 5.17 -16.56 8.98
N GLN A 90 5.11 -17.83 8.61
CA GLN A 90 3.88 -18.52 8.25
C GLN A 90 3.89 -19.92 8.87
N MET A 91 2.82 -20.28 9.59
CA MET A 91 2.71 -21.57 10.27
C MET A 91 3.91 -21.91 11.18
N GLY A 92 4.47 -20.90 11.85
CA GLY A 92 5.65 -21.04 12.72
C GLY A 92 7.01 -21.12 12.00
N GLN A 93 7.01 -21.06 10.68
CA GLN A 93 8.21 -21.05 9.87
C GLN A 93 8.60 -19.61 9.52
N LYS A 94 9.77 -19.16 10.02
CA LYS A 94 10.30 -17.83 9.79
C LYS A 94 11.26 -17.84 8.60
N ILE A 95 10.94 -17.02 7.59
CA ILE A 95 11.69 -16.87 6.34
C ILE A 95 12.20 -15.42 6.29
N PRO A 96 13.53 -15.20 6.38
CA PRO A 96 14.11 -13.86 6.24
C PRO A 96 13.81 -13.27 4.86
N PHE A 97 13.72 -11.94 4.78
CA PHE A 97 13.64 -11.24 3.51
C PHE A 97 14.91 -11.43 2.68
N GLU A 98 14.73 -11.62 1.39
CA GLU A 98 15.82 -11.58 0.43
C GLU A 98 16.36 -10.13 0.28
N LYS A 99 17.59 -10.00 -0.22
CA LYS A 99 18.25 -8.70 -0.35
C LYS A 99 17.42 -7.66 -1.12
N ASP A 100 16.75 -8.08 -2.19
CA ASP A 100 15.93 -7.18 -3.01
C ASP A 100 14.68 -6.71 -2.26
N GLN A 101 14.08 -7.57 -1.44
CA GLN A 101 12.98 -7.18 -0.54
C GLN A 101 13.44 -6.17 0.50
N ILE A 102 14.60 -6.40 1.14
CA ILE A 102 15.20 -5.47 2.11
C ILE A 102 15.46 -4.11 1.45
N ASN A 103 16.06 -4.09 0.26
CA ASN A 103 16.32 -2.85 -0.47
C ASN A 103 15.01 -2.11 -0.78
N SER A 104 13.99 -2.82 -1.27
CA SER A 104 12.68 -2.25 -1.56
C SER A 104 12.01 -1.64 -0.31
N GLU A 105 12.12 -2.30 0.86
CA GLU A 105 11.59 -1.74 2.11
C GLU A 105 12.38 -0.52 2.59
N LYS A 106 13.70 -0.52 2.42
CA LYS A 106 14.58 0.62 2.77
C LYS A 106 14.32 1.86 1.89
N GLU A 107 13.91 1.67 0.65
CA GLU A 107 13.55 2.76 -0.27
C GLU A 107 12.22 3.44 0.07
N LYS A 108 11.35 2.79 0.86
CA LYS A 108 10.09 3.38 1.32
C LYS A 108 10.38 4.42 2.40
N LEU A 109 10.30 5.69 2.03
CA LEU A 109 10.57 6.80 2.94
C LEU A 109 9.26 7.36 3.48
N GLY A 110 9.05 7.24 4.80
CA GLY A 110 7.87 7.78 5.49
C GLY A 110 6.58 6.99 5.24
N LEU A 111 5.51 7.45 5.89
CA LEU A 111 4.20 6.80 5.86
C LEU A 111 3.36 7.20 4.63
N PHE A 112 3.73 8.31 3.98
CA PHE A 112 3.11 8.87 2.77
C PHE A 112 4.21 9.09 1.73
N GLU A 113 4.49 8.03 0.98
CA GLU A 113 5.67 7.95 0.11
C GLU A 113 5.75 9.06 -0.93
N GLU A 114 4.59 9.54 -1.45
CA GLU A 114 4.52 10.58 -2.48
C GLU A 114 5.16 11.91 -2.06
N ILE A 115 5.33 12.14 -0.76
CA ILE A 115 6.03 13.32 -0.22
C ILE A 115 7.53 13.25 -0.51
N TYR A 116 8.08 12.04 -0.58
CA TYR A 116 9.53 11.78 -0.66
C TYR A 116 9.99 11.28 -2.02
N LEU A 117 9.05 10.83 -2.89
CA LEU A 117 9.37 10.29 -4.20
C LEU A 117 9.93 11.38 -5.12
N ASP A 118 11.04 11.07 -5.79
CA ASP A 118 11.63 11.92 -6.84
C ASP A 118 10.84 11.82 -8.14
N SER A 119 9.85 12.68 -8.28
CA SER A 119 8.96 12.71 -9.46
C SER A 119 9.69 12.92 -10.79
N SER A 120 10.93 13.41 -10.79
CA SER A 120 11.73 13.60 -12.03
C SER A 120 12.17 12.28 -12.68
N LYS A 121 12.17 11.19 -11.89
CA LYS A 121 12.53 9.84 -12.35
C LYS A 121 11.31 9.01 -12.76
N MET A 122 10.14 9.61 -12.78
CA MET A 122 8.87 8.91 -12.96
C MET A 122 8.14 9.42 -14.19
N GLU A 123 7.27 8.59 -14.75
CA GLU A 123 6.61 8.86 -16.01
C GLU A 123 5.11 8.58 -15.92
N ILE A 124 4.29 9.43 -16.54
CA ILE A 124 2.88 9.15 -16.78
C ILE A 124 2.79 8.27 -18.02
N ILE A 125 2.43 7.01 -17.82
CA ILE A 125 2.34 6.03 -18.93
C ILE A 125 1.08 6.23 -19.73
N SER A 126 -0.04 6.53 -19.07
CA SER A 126 -1.35 6.62 -19.74
C SER A 126 -2.40 7.29 -18.86
N LEU A 127 -3.48 7.73 -19.51
CA LEU A 127 -4.75 8.09 -18.88
C LEU A 127 -5.82 7.12 -19.39
N ASN A 128 -6.20 6.17 -18.55
CA ASN A 128 -7.09 5.07 -18.93
C ASN A 128 -8.40 5.12 -18.16
N GLN A 129 -9.49 4.73 -18.81
CA GLN A 129 -10.74 4.50 -18.10
C GLN A 129 -10.80 3.08 -17.55
N ILE A 130 -10.83 2.97 -16.22
CA ILE A 130 -10.93 1.69 -15.49
C ILE A 130 -12.13 1.79 -14.54
N GLU A 131 -13.08 0.86 -14.65
CA GLU A 131 -14.28 0.81 -13.82
C GLU A 131 -15.06 2.15 -13.79
N GLY A 132 -15.10 2.84 -14.94
CA GLY A 132 -15.81 4.12 -15.09
C GLY A 132 -15.07 5.36 -14.60
N LYS A 133 -13.84 5.22 -14.12
CA LYS A 133 -12.97 6.31 -13.67
C LYS A 133 -11.80 6.51 -14.62
N ASP A 134 -11.45 7.75 -14.88
CA ASP A 134 -10.25 8.10 -15.60
C ASP A 134 -9.06 8.08 -14.62
N LEU A 135 -8.07 7.23 -14.87
CA LEU A 135 -6.94 7.02 -13.97
C LEU A 135 -5.63 7.35 -14.69
N TYR A 136 -4.82 8.22 -14.09
CA TYR A 136 -3.41 8.39 -14.48
C TYR A 136 -2.61 7.19 -14.00
N LYS A 137 -2.00 6.45 -14.94
CA LYS A 137 -1.03 5.40 -14.63
C LYS A 137 0.37 6.00 -14.58
N ILE A 138 1.01 5.95 -13.43
CA ILE A 138 2.37 6.45 -13.22
C ILE A 138 3.31 5.27 -13.00
N LYS A 139 4.41 5.23 -13.75
CA LYS A 139 5.53 4.32 -13.52
C LYS A 139 6.38 4.90 -12.40
N ILE A 140 6.43 4.23 -11.25
CA ILE A 140 7.26 4.62 -10.11
C ILE A 140 8.69 4.10 -10.30
N ASN A 141 8.80 2.83 -10.66
CA ASN A 141 10.03 2.13 -11.03
C ASN A 141 9.69 0.96 -11.97
N GLU A 142 10.66 0.10 -12.28
CA GLU A 142 10.47 -1.01 -13.24
C GLU A 142 9.43 -2.04 -12.78
N THR A 143 9.17 -2.14 -11.47
CA THR A 143 8.29 -3.15 -10.90
C THR A 143 7.00 -2.59 -10.30
N THR A 144 6.87 -1.25 -10.23
CA THR A 144 5.76 -0.61 -9.51
C THR A 144 5.07 0.45 -10.35
N PHE A 145 3.74 0.34 -10.46
CA PHE A 145 2.88 1.35 -11.06
C PHE A 145 1.80 1.78 -10.07
N ARG A 146 1.46 3.07 -10.08
CA ARG A 146 0.36 3.63 -9.29
C ARG A 146 -0.67 4.30 -10.17
N TYR A 147 -1.93 4.21 -9.78
CA TYR A 147 -3.06 4.73 -10.54
C TYR A 147 -3.84 5.73 -9.69
N TYR A 148 -3.86 6.97 -10.14
CA TYR A 148 -4.55 8.06 -9.46
C TYR A 148 -5.77 8.50 -10.25
N ASP A 149 -6.90 8.68 -9.55
CA ASP A 149 -8.14 9.19 -10.13
C ASP A 149 -7.93 10.61 -10.66
N ALA A 150 -8.22 10.86 -11.94
CA ALA A 150 -7.96 12.13 -12.59
C ALA A 150 -8.82 13.29 -12.04
N LYS A 151 -9.92 12.98 -11.33
CA LYS A 151 -10.83 13.97 -10.76
C LYS A 151 -10.54 14.26 -9.28
N THR A 152 -10.29 13.21 -8.49
CA THR A 152 -10.10 13.32 -7.04
C THR A 152 -8.63 13.24 -6.61
N TYR A 153 -7.75 12.84 -7.52
CA TYR A 153 -6.33 12.53 -7.30
C TYR A 153 -6.06 11.43 -6.27
N LEU A 154 -7.08 10.73 -5.79
CA LEU A 154 -6.88 9.63 -4.84
C LEU A 154 -6.18 8.44 -5.52
N LEU A 155 -5.33 7.75 -4.78
CA LEU A 155 -4.71 6.50 -5.21
C LEU A 155 -5.80 5.41 -5.26
N ILE A 156 -6.08 4.90 -6.45
CA ILE A 156 -7.12 3.88 -6.66
C ILE A 156 -6.53 2.48 -6.75
N MET A 157 -5.32 2.38 -7.32
CA MET A 157 -4.71 1.07 -7.56
C MET A 157 -3.19 1.17 -7.55
N LYS A 158 -2.53 0.10 -7.11
CA LYS A 158 -1.09 -0.12 -7.18
C LYS A 158 -0.84 -1.48 -7.81
N GLU A 159 0.02 -1.55 -8.81
CA GLU A 159 0.56 -2.79 -9.37
C GLU A 159 1.99 -2.96 -8.90
N GLU A 160 2.33 -4.13 -8.44
CA GLU A 160 3.69 -4.50 -8.03
C GLU A 160 4.07 -5.85 -8.62
N THR A 161 5.28 -5.94 -9.12
CA THR A 161 5.89 -7.20 -9.53
C THR A 161 7.02 -7.51 -8.55
N SER A 162 6.98 -8.66 -7.91
CA SER A 162 8.01 -9.14 -7.01
C SER A 162 8.56 -10.47 -7.51
N SER A 163 9.79 -10.79 -7.14
CA SER A 163 10.37 -12.13 -7.37
C SER A 163 10.30 -12.92 -6.07
N GLN A 164 9.80 -14.14 -6.15
CA GLN A 164 9.80 -15.09 -5.04
C GLN A 164 10.22 -16.47 -5.55
N ALA A 165 11.30 -16.99 -5.00
CA ALA A 165 11.89 -18.27 -5.42
C ALA A 165 12.10 -18.37 -6.94
N GLY A 166 12.54 -17.27 -7.58
CA GLY A 166 12.81 -17.19 -9.02
C GLY A 166 11.58 -17.05 -9.93
N ASN A 167 10.38 -16.93 -9.34
CA ASN A 167 9.15 -16.66 -10.08
C ASN A 167 8.70 -15.21 -9.93
N GLU A 168 8.31 -14.57 -11.03
CA GLU A 168 7.68 -13.26 -10.96
C GLU A 168 6.23 -13.39 -10.51
N ILE A 169 5.89 -12.65 -9.44
CA ILE A 169 4.55 -12.57 -8.90
C ILE A 169 4.05 -11.15 -9.10
N LYS A 170 3.03 -10.99 -9.93
CA LYS A 170 2.32 -9.73 -10.10
C LYS A 170 1.17 -9.65 -9.11
N SER A 171 1.12 -8.56 -8.35
CA SER A 171 0.03 -8.23 -7.44
C SER A 171 -0.59 -6.88 -7.79
N ILE A 172 -1.90 -6.77 -7.60
CA ILE A 172 -2.66 -5.55 -7.77
C ILE A 172 -3.38 -5.26 -6.46
N THR A 173 -3.10 -4.11 -5.86
CA THR A 173 -3.84 -3.63 -4.69
C THR A 173 -4.79 -2.51 -5.11
N LYS A 174 -6.09 -2.69 -4.89
CA LYS A 174 -7.11 -1.65 -5.10
C LYS A 174 -7.47 -1.01 -3.77
N TYR A 175 -7.64 0.31 -3.78
CA TYR A 175 -7.97 1.13 -2.61
C TYR A 175 -9.34 1.78 -2.79
N SER A 176 -10.20 1.69 -1.78
CA SER A 176 -11.55 2.28 -1.84
C SER A 176 -12.09 2.60 -0.44
N ASN A 177 -13.30 3.17 -0.40
CA ASN A 177 -13.98 3.54 0.84
C ASN A 177 -13.10 4.46 1.71
N TYR A 178 -12.64 5.55 1.12
CA TYR A 178 -11.83 6.56 1.80
C TYR A 178 -12.64 7.27 2.89
N LYS A 179 -12.07 7.41 4.08
CA LYS A 179 -12.67 8.11 5.23
C LYS A 179 -11.62 8.96 5.93
N GLN A 180 -12.07 10.06 6.52
CA GLN A 180 -11.20 10.98 7.22
C GLN A 180 -10.97 10.55 8.68
N ILE A 181 -9.70 10.46 9.07
CA ILE A 181 -9.24 10.12 10.41
C ILE A 181 -8.18 11.13 10.81
N GLY A 182 -8.42 11.92 11.85
CA GLY A 182 -7.43 12.88 12.37
C GLY A 182 -6.93 13.90 11.32
N GLY A 183 -7.77 14.28 10.35
CA GLY A 183 -7.39 15.17 9.27
C GLY A 183 -6.79 14.47 8.03
N VAL A 184 -6.54 13.16 8.08
CA VAL A 184 -5.99 12.36 6.98
C VAL A 184 -7.08 11.51 6.33
N LEU A 185 -7.15 11.53 5.01
CA LEU A 185 -8.10 10.72 4.23
C LEU A 185 -7.45 9.36 3.88
N LEU A 186 -7.97 8.27 4.44
CA LEU A 186 -7.39 6.93 4.34
C LEU A 186 -8.39 5.91 3.79
N ALA A 187 -7.89 5.01 2.91
CA ALA A 187 -8.70 3.93 2.36
C ALA A 187 -9.12 2.94 3.46
N HIS A 188 -10.42 2.61 3.53
CA HIS A 188 -11.00 1.66 4.48
C HIS A 188 -11.33 0.30 3.84
N LYS A 189 -10.97 0.12 2.58
CA LYS A 189 -11.01 -1.18 1.91
C LYS A 189 -9.79 -1.32 1.02
N ARG A 190 -9.11 -2.46 1.14
CA ARG A 190 -8.03 -2.86 0.24
C ARG A 190 -8.36 -4.23 -0.33
N GLU A 191 -8.20 -4.40 -1.64
CA GLU A 191 -8.37 -5.68 -2.33
C GLU A 191 -7.04 -6.02 -2.99
N VAL A 192 -6.42 -7.10 -2.55
CA VAL A 192 -5.14 -7.57 -3.08
C VAL A 192 -5.41 -8.74 -4.00
N VAL A 193 -5.14 -8.55 -5.29
CA VAL A 193 -5.26 -9.58 -6.32
C VAL A 193 -3.87 -10.10 -6.66
N SER A 194 -3.65 -11.40 -6.49
CA SER A 194 -2.41 -12.07 -6.84
C SER A 194 -2.74 -13.40 -7.50
N GLY A 195 -2.44 -13.52 -8.80
CA GLY A 195 -2.90 -14.67 -9.60
C GLY A 195 -4.43 -14.84 -9.53
N PRO A 196 -4.92 -16.05 -9.22
CA PRO A 196 -6.37 -16.31 -9.14
C PRO A 196 -7.00 -15.87 -7.82
N GLN A 197 -6.21 -15.39 -6.85
CA GLN A 197 -6.70 -15.07 -5.51
C GLN A 197 -6.97 -13.59 -5.36
N THR A 198 -8.05 -13.26 -4.64
CA THR A 198 -8.36 -11.90 -4.22
C THR A 198 -8.60 -11.87 -2.72
N ILE A 199 -7.68 -11.26 -1.98
CA ILE A 199 -7.79 -11.09 -0.54
C ILE A 199 -8.37 -9.71 -0.27
N VAL A 200 -9.44 -9.63 0.53
CA VAL A 200 -10.12 -8.38 0.84
C VAL A 200 -9.91 -8.01 2.31
N PHE A 201 -9.29 -6.85 2.54
CA PHE A 201 -9.15 -6.23 3.85
C PHE A 201 -10.24 -5.16 4.00
N LYS A 202 -11.16 -5.38 4.93
CA LYS A 202 -12.13 -4.38 5.39
C LYS A 202 -11.59 -3.75 6.67
N ILE A 203 -11.16 -2.50 6.58
CA ILE A 203 -10.57 -1.77 7.69
C ILE A 203 -11.66 -1.47 8.73
N THR A 204 -11.45 -1.93 9.95
CA THR A 204 -12.36 -1.76 11.08
C THR A 204 -11.99 -0.57 11.97
N SER A 205 -10.70 -0.28 12.08
CA SER A 205 -10.21 0.91 12.78
C SER A 205 -8.84 1.36 12.24
N ILE A 206 -8.61 2.67 12.31
CA ILE A 206 -7.29 3.27 12.09
C ILE A 206 -7.03 4.23 13.24
N LYS A 207 -5.83 4.16 13.81
CA LYS A 207 -5.34 5.08 14.83
C LYS A 207 -4.04 5.70 14.38
N LEU A 208 -3.91 7.00 14.54
CA LEU A 208 -2.73 7.77 14.18
C LEU A 208 -1.96 8.15 15.45
N ASN A 209 -0.63 8.14 15.34
CA ASN A 209 0.27 8.60 16.39
C ASN A 209 0.15 7.83 17.72
N GLU A 210 -0.28 6.55 17.68
CA GLU A 210 -0.11 5.68 18.83
C GLU A 210 1.38 5.41 19.07
N GLU A 211 1.78 5.37 20.33
CA GLU A 211 3.13 4.93 20.70
C GLU A 211 3.28 3.44 20.38
N ILE A 212 4.26 3.12 19.55
CA ILE A 212 4.59 1.74 19.16
C ILE A 212 6.06 1.50 19.51
N ASP A 213 6.32 0.53 20.36
CA ASP A 213 7.68 0.11 20.69
C ASP A 213 8.34 -0.54 19.46
N ASP A 214 9.61 -0.20 19.19
CA ASP A 214 10.33 -0.70 18.01
C ASP A 214 10.54 -2.22 18.04
N SER A 215 10.52 -2.84 19.22
CA SER A 215 10.56 -4.30 19.37
C SER A 215 9.40 -5.01 18.66
N PHE A 216 8.31 -4.29 18.41
CA PHE A 216 7.15 -4.81 17.69
C PHE A 216 7.47 -5.18 16.24
N PHE A 217 8.50 -4.56 15.68
CA PHE A 217 8.91 -4.74 14.29
C PHE A 217 10.04 -5.78 14.11
N LYS A 218 10.50 -6.39 15.20
CA LYS A 218 11.57 -7.40 15.22
C LYS A 218 11.05 -8.82 15.21
#